data_8d0bd767d6d544b762fbcc91358abdb5
#
_entry.id   8d0bd767d6d544b762fbcc91358abdb5
#
_cell.length_a   1.000
_cell.length_b   1.000
_cell.length_c   1.000
_cell.angle_alpha   90.00
_cell.angle_beta   90.00
_cell.angle_gamma   90.00
#
_symmetry.space_group_name_H-M   'P 1'
#
loop_
_entity.id
_entity.type
_entity.pdbx_description
1 polymer ?
#
loop_
_entity_poly.entity_id
_entity_poly.type
_entity_poly.pdbx_seq_one_letter_code
_entity_poly.pdbx_strand_id
1 'polypeptide(L)'
;MDLEDLLAADESGWKELVELFAQIPADRFEEPTVTPEGWSPKDMMFHVAAWMADAGLQLERMRAGTFDPSEETTASIQERNGQLFESSKAMEPSDVRIEFFSAHQRMCEELGEMPELTPEAVEWFEESGPLHYAKHIEDLRGWLGDAAS
;
A
#
# COMPACT_ATOMS: atom_id res chain seq x y z
N MET A 1 -4.77 0.55 -21.31
CA MET A 1 -5.11 -0.47 -20.31
C MET A 1 -6.49 -0.17 -19.76
N ASP A 2 -7.39 -1.14 -19.78
CA ASP A 2 -8.75 -0.94 -19.31
C ASP A 2 -8.90 -1.27 -17.82
N LEU A 3 -10.09 -1.04 -17.27
CA LEU A 3 -10.37 -1.29 -15.85
C LEU A 3 -10.12 -2.74 -15.46
N GLU A 4 -10.55 -3.68 -16.31
CA GLU A 4 -10.38 -5.11 -16.04
C GLU A 4 -8.91 -5.48 -15.95
N ASP A 5 -8.07 -4.95 -16.86
CA ASP A 5 -6.61 -5.20 -16.84
C ASP A 5 -5.96 -4.63 -15.58
N LEU A 6 -6.35 -3.42 -15.17
CA LEU A 6 -5.82 -2.79 -13.96
C LEU A 6 -6.18 -3.58 -12.70
N LEU A 7 -7.44 -4.01 -12.60
CA LEU A 7 -7.90 -4.79 -11.45
C LEU A 7 -7.25 -6.17 -11.41
N ALA A 8 -7.02 -6.79 -12.58
CA ALA A 8 -6.35 -8.09 -12.66
C ALA A 8 -4.88 -7.99 -12.22
N ALA A 9 -4.17 -6.93 -12.65
CA ALA A 9 -2.79 -6.67 -12.24
C ALA A 9 -2.71 -6.44 -10.73
N ASP A 10 -3.66 -5.67 -10.20
CA ASP A 10 -3.74 -5.42 -8.76
C ASP A 10 -3.96 -6.71 -7.99
N GLU A 11 -4.93 -7.51 -8.40
CA GLU A 11 -5.28 -8.77 -7.71
C GLU A 11 -4.10 -9.72 -7.65
N SER A 12 -3.34 -9.85 -8.73
CA SER A 12 -2.16 -10.72 -8.79
C SER A 12 -1.10 -10.30 -7.76
N GLY A 13 -0.74 -9.02 -7.74
CA GLY A 13 0.24 -8.51 -6.80
C GLY A 13 -0.26 -8.52 -5.36
N TRP A 14 -1.51 -8.14 -5.16
CA TRP A 14 -2.16 -8.15 -3.84
C TRP A 14 -2.16 -9.54 -3.22
N LYS A 15 -2.56 -10.55 -3.98
CA LYS A 15 -2.59 -11.94 -3.52
C LYS A 15 -1.21 -12.39 -3.04
N GLU A 16 -0.17 -12.09 -3.82
CA GLU A 16 1.20 -12.43 -3.47
C GLU A 16 1.65 -11.71 -2.19
N LEU A 17 1.35 -10.43 -2.08
CA LEU A 17 1.70 -9.64 -0.89
C LEU A 17 1.01 -10.20 0.36
N VAL A 18 -0.29 -10.50 0.26
CA VAL A 18 -1.07 -11.09 1.37
C VAL A 18 -0.48 -12.44 1.78
N GLU A 19 -0.12 -13.29 0.82
CA GLU A 19 0.48 -14.59 1.10
C GLU A 19 1.82 -14.47 1.83
N LEU A 20 2.64 -13.48 1.45
CA LEU A 20 3.93 -13.23 2.12
C LEU A 20 3.71 -12.77 3.56
N PHE A 21 2.79 -11.83 3.79
CA PHE A 21 2.47 -11.41 5.15
C PHE A 21 1.93 -12.57 6.00
N ALA A 22 1.16 -13.46 5.40
CA ALA A 22 0.62 -14.63 6.09
C ALA A 22 1.69 -15.64 6.53
N GLN A 23 2.85 -15.63 5.88
CA GLN A 23 3.98 -16.50 6.24
C GLN A 23 4.76 -15.98 7.45
N ILE A 24 4.54 -14.75 7.88
CA ILE A 24 5.29 -14.14 8.96
C ILE A 24 4.71 -14.58 10.31
N PRO A 25 5.54 -15.22 11.18
CA PRO A 25 5.07 -15.59 12.51
C PRO A 25 4.63 -14.36 13.31
N ALA A 26 3.64 -14.51 14.17
CA ALA A 26 3.11 -13.41 14.97
C ALA A 26 4.20 -12.75 15.83
N ASP A 27 5.15 -13.53 16.36
CA ASP A 27 6.25 -13.02 17.18
C ASP A 27 7.32 -12.27 16.40
N ARG A 28 7.26 -12.29 15.06
CA ARG A 28 8.17 -11.55 14.19
C ARG A 28 7.51 -10.37 13.48
N PHE A 29 6.21 -10.19 13.65
CA PHE A 29 5.46 -9.15 12.93
C PHE A 29 5.92 -7.73 13.26
N GLU A 30 6.49 -7.52 14.44
CA GLU A 30 7.00 -6.22 14.88
C GLU A 30 8.53 -6.16 14.93
N GLU A 31 9.22 -7.13 14.31
CA GLU A 31 10.68 -7.18 14.25
C GLU A 31 11.22 -6.11 13.27
N PRO A 32 12.08 -5.17 13.72
CA PRO A 32 12.46 -4.00 12.91
C PRO A 32 13.65 -4.27 11.98
N THR A 33 13.58 -5.32 11.17
CA THR A 33 14.72 -5.77 10.34
C THR A 33 14.38 -6.00 8.86
N VAL A 34 13.17 -5.64 8.42
CA VAL A 34 12.77 -5.88 7.01
C VAL A 34 13.52 -4.94 6.06
N THR A 35 13.69 -3.68 6.45
CA THR A 35 14.41 -2.69 5.65
C THR A 35 15.58 -2.11 6.43
N PRO A 36 16.58 -1.50 5.73
CA PRO A 36 17.70 -0.84 6.40
C PRO A 36 17.27 0.27 7.35
N GLU A 37 16.11 0.90 7.10
CA GLU A 37 15.57 1.97 7.95
C GLU A 37 14.98 1.45 9.26
N GLY A 38 14.91 0.13 9.43
CA GLY A 38 14.39 -0.47 10.66
C GLY A 38 12.89 -0.71 10.67
N TRP A 39 12.27 -0.88 9.50
CA TRP A 39 10.84 -1.20 9.40
C TRP A 39 10.58 -2.65 9.79
N SER A 40 9.51 -2.85 10.55
CA SER A 40 8.95 -4.17 10.80
C SER A 40 7.94 -4.53 9.69
N PRO A 41 7.53 -5.81 9.60
CA PRO A 41 6.40 -6.18 8.75
C PRO A 41 5.15 -5.35 9.03
N LYS A 42 4.87 -5.07 10.31
CA LYS A 42 3.74 -4.22 10.72
C LYS A 42 3.86 -2.81 10.14
N ASP A 43 5.04 -2.21 10.25
CA ASP A 43 5.31 -0.86 9.68
C ASP A 43 5.07 -0.86 8.17
N MET A 44 5.55 -1.87 7.48
CA MET A 44 5.38 -2.01 6.04
C MET A 44 3.90 -2.19 5.67
N MET A 45 3.18 -3.02 6.39
CA MET A 45 1.74 -3.25 6.16
C MET A 45 0.96 -1.95 6.33
N PHE A 46 1.25 -1.19 7.38
CA PHE A 46 0.60 0.10 7.62
C PHE A 46 0.95 1.13 6.55
N HIS A 47 2.20 1.16 6.13
CA HIS A 47 2.67 2.05 5.05
C HIS A 47 1.90 1.78 3.75
N VAL A 48 1.77 0.52 3.35
CA VAL A 48 1.01 0.15 2.15
C VAL A 48 -0.47 0.51 2.33
N ALA A 49 -1.04 0.22 3.49
CA ALA A 49 -2.44 0.56 3.80
C ALA A 49 -2.71 2.06 3.66
N ALA A 50 -1.83 2.89 4.21
CA ALA A 50 -1.99 4.34 4.17
C ALA A 50 -1.93 4.91 2.75
N TRP A 51 -1.03 4.39 1.91
CA TRP A 51 -0.95 4.85 0.52
C TRP A 51 -2.14 4.36 -0.31
N MET A 52 -2.65 3.15 -0.06
CA MET A 52 -3.89 2.68 -0.69
C MET A 52 -5.09 3.52 -0.27
N ALA A 53 -5.18 3.88 1.01
CA ALA A 53 -6.24 4.74 1.53
C ALA A 53 -6.18 6.12 0.87
N ASP A 54 -4.99 6.67 0.68
CA ASP A 54 -4.80 7.94 0.00
C ASP A 54 -5.20 7.85 -1.47
N ALA A 55 -4.81 6.77 -2.15
CA ALA A 55 -5.21 6.55 -3.54
C ALA A 55 -6.74 6.52 -3.66
N GLY A 56 -7.43 5.82 -2.76
CA GLY A 56 -8.89 5.80 -2.72
C GLY A 56 -9.47 7.20 -2.57
N LEU A 57 -8.89 8.01 -1.68
CA LEU A 57 -9.31 9.39 -1.47
C LEU A 57 -9.08 10.25 -2.72
N GLN A 58 -7.92 10.11 -3.37
CA GLN A 58 -7.62 10.90 -4.57
C GLN A 58 -8.55 10.51 -5.74
N LEU A 59 -8.84 9.21 -5.89
CA LEU A 59 -9.81 8.75 -6.89
C LEU A 59 -11.21 9.32 -6.64
N GLU A 60 -11.63 9.36 -5.37
CA GLU A 60 -12.89 9.99 -4.98
C GLU A 60 -12.90 11.48 -5.32
N ARG A 61 -11.80 12.19 -5.04
CA ARG A 61 -11.66 13.61 -5.38
C ARG A 61 -11.69 13.85 -6.89
N MET A 62 -11.06 12.98 -7.67
CA MET A 62 -11.11 13.07 -9.13
C MET A 62 -12.54 12.95 -9.64
N ARG A 63 -13.28 11.99 -9.10
CA ARG A 63 -14.69 11.78 -9.45
C ARG A 63 -15.56 12.99 -9.06
N ALA A 64 -15.25 13.61 -7.91
CA ALA A 64 -15.97 14.77 -7.41
C ALA A 64 -15.53 16.10 -8.04
N GLY A 65 -14.44 16.11 -8.81
CA GLY A 65 -13.90 17.33 -9.41
C GLY A 65 -13.08 18.21 -8.46
N THR A 66 -12.59 17.64 -7.35
CA THR A 66 -11.83 18.37 -6.32
C THR A 66 -10.37 17.92 -6.21
N PHE A 67 -9.90 17.10 -7.13
CA PHE A 67 -8.52 16.62 -7.14
C PHE A 67 -7.54 17.77 -7.42
N ASP A 68 -6.48 17.87 -6.62
CA ASP A 68 -5.43 18.88 -6.78
C ASP A 68 -4.05 18.20 -6.87
N PRO A 69 -3.44 18.13 -8.08
CA PRO A 69 -2.15 17.46 -8.26
C PRO A 69 -0.98 18.24 -7.63
N SER A 70 -1.14 19.52 -7.30
CA SER A 70 -0.06 20.33 -6.76
C SER A 70 0.27 20.04 -5.29
N GLU A 71 -0.57 19.30 -4.59
CA GLU A 71 -0.38 18.97 -3.18
C GLU A 71 0.74 17.96 -2.94
N GLU A 72 1.15 17.20 -3.98
CA GLU A 72 2.11 16.13 -3.83
C GLU A 72 3.49 16.51 -4.33
N THR A 73 4.49 16.48 -3.43
CA THR A 73 5.90 16.72 -3.76
C THR A 73 6.75 15.59 -3.17
N THR A 74 7.99 15.43 -3.69
CA THR A 74 8.92 14.44 -3.13
C THR A 74 9.17 14.67 -1.64
N ALA A 75 9.30 15.94 -1.23
CA ALA A 75 9.52 16.29 0.18
C ALA A 75 8.30 15.92 1.04
N SER A 76 7.08 16.19 0.55
CA SER A 76 5.86 15.82 1.30
C SER A 76 5.67 14.31 1.40
N ILE A 77 6.06 13.57 0.38
CA ILE A 77 6.01 12.10 0.39
C ILE A 77 6.97 11.55 1.46
N GLN A 78 8.21 12.05 1.51
CA GLN A 78 9.20 11.61 2.49
C GLN A 78 8.77 11.94 3.92
N GLU A 79 8.25 13.13 4.14
CA GLU A 79 7.73 13.54 5.44
C GLU A 79 6.57 12.65 5.88
N ARG A 80 5.65 12.38 4.98
CA ARG A 80 4.51 11.52 5.24
C ARG A 80 4.94 10.10 5.59
N ASN A 81 5.88 9.53 4.85
CA ASN A 81 6.38 8.18 5.13
C ASN A 81 7.02 8.11 6.52
N GLY A 82 7.74 9.15 6.94
CA GLY A 82 8.29 9.23 8.28
C GLY A 82 7.21 9.28 9.36
N GLN A 83 6.15 10.06 9.13
CA GLN A 83 5.01 10.14 10.04
C GLN A 83 4.27 8.81 10.14
N LEU A 84 4.09 8.11 9.02
CA LEU A 84 3.46 6.79 9.00
C LEU A 84 4.28 5.76 9.77
N PHE A 85 5.59 5.80 9.60
CA PHE A 85 6.50 4.92 10.34
C PHE A 85 6.37 5.12 11.86
N GLU A 86 6.34 6.37 12.32
CA GLU A 86 6.16 6.67 13.74
C GLU A 86 4.76 6.27 14.24
N SER A 87 3.73 6.52 13.44
CA SER A 87 2.34 6.19 13.81
C SER A 87 2.12 4.68 13.96
N SER A 88 2.74 3.87 13.10
CA SER A 88 2.54 2.42 13.12
C SER A 88 3.03 1.78 14.41
N LYS A 89 4.03 2.36 15.06
CA LYS A 89 4.59 1.83 16.29
C LYS A 89 3.57 1.77 17.43
N ALA A 90 2.63 2.70 17.45
CA ALA A 90 1.60 2.77 18.49
C ALA A 90 0.36 1.94 18.15
N MET A 91 0.27 1.38 16.94
CA MET A 91 -0.91 0.63 16.51
C MET A 91 -0.80 -0.86 16.86
N GLU A 92 -1.93 -1.44 17.25
CA GLU A 92 -2.02 -2.87 17.45
C GLU A 92 -1.96 -3.61 16.11
N PRO A 93 -1.33 -4.80 16.04
CA PRO A 93 -1.27 -5.58 14.81
C PRO A 93 -2.64 -5.84 14.15
N SER A 94 -3.66 -6.13 14.97
CA SER A 94 -5.01 -6.37 14.45
C SER A 94 -5.60 -5.14 13.77
N ASP A 95 -5.34 -3.95 14.31
CA ASP A 95 -5.83 -2.70 13.71
C ASP A 95 -5.13 -2.40 12.40
N VAL A 96 -3.83 -2.67 12.31
CA VAL A 96 -3.07 -2.51 11.07
C VAL A 96 -3.62 -3.44 9.99
N ARG A 97 -3.93 -4.68 10.34
CA ARG A 97 -4.51 -5.64 9.39
C ARG A 97 -5.87 -5.19 8.87
N ILE A 98 -6.73 -4.67 9.75
CA ILE A 98 -8.04 -4.13 9.37
C ILE A 98 -7.87 -2.99 8.38
N GLU A 99 -6.97 -2.03 8.68
CA GLU A 99 -6.68 -0.91 7.79
C GLU A 99 -6.17 -1.39 6.43
N PHE A 100 -5.28 -2.37 6.43
CA PHE A 100 -4.68 -2.91 5.21
C PHE A 100 -5.73 -3.49 4.26
N PHE A 101 -6.60 -4.35 4.75
CA PHE A 101 -7.65 -4.97 3.93
C PHE A 101 -8.74 -3.97 3.53
N SER A 102 -9.14 -3.08 4.45
CA SER A 102 -10.16 -2.07 4.18
C SER A 102 -9.70 -1.04 3.15
N ALA A 103 -8.46 -0.60 3.25
CA ALA A 103 -7.90 0.37 2.30
C ALA A 103 -7.80 -0.20 0.89
N HIS A 104 -7.40 -1.46 0.76
CA HIS A 104 -7.34 -2.13 -0.53
C HIS A 104 -8.73 -2.23 -1.17
N GLN A 105 -9.71 -2.68 -0.41
CA GLN A 105 -11.09 -2.79 -0.88
C GLN A 105 -11.61 -1.44 -1.38
N ARG A 106 -11.41 -0.39 -0.59
CA ARG A 106 -11.87 0.95 -0.94
C ARG A 106 -11.18 1.48 -2.20
N MET A 107 -9.87 1.30 -2.31
CA MET A 107 -9.11 1.75 -3.49
C MET A 107 -9.66 1.11 -4.77
N CYS A 108 -9.91 -0.19 -4.74
CA CYS A 108 -10.44 -0.92 -5.88
C CYS A 108 -11.88 -0.50 -6.21
N GLU A 109 -12.71 -0.29 -5.18
CA GLU A 109 -14.09 0.19 -5.37
C GLU A 109 -14.13 1.58 -6.01
N GLU A 110 -13.29 2.50 -5.52
CA GLU A 110 -13.23 3.86 -6.06
C GLU A 110 -12.75 3.86 -7.51
N LEU A 111 -11.79 3.02 -7.85
CA LEU A 111 -11.36 2.88 -9.25
C LEU A 111 -12.52 2.40 -10.12
N GLY A 112 -13.28 1.41 -9.64
CA GLY A 112 -14.43 0.85 -10.36
C GLY A 112 -15.56 1.84 -10.56
N GLU A 113 -15.67 2.87 -9.73
CA GLU A 113 -16.70 3.90 -9.83
C GLU A 113 -16.31 5.09 -10.72
N MET A 114 -15.06 5.12 -11.22
CA MET A 114 -14.62 6.19 -12.10
C MET A 114 -15.41 6.15 -13.41
N PRO A 115 -16.04 7.27 -13.84
CA PRO A 115 -16.76 7.31 -15.11
C PRO A 115 -15.83 7.16 -16.32
N GLU A 116 -14.56 7.55 -16.15
CA GLU A 116 -13.53 7.45 -17.16
C GLU A 116 -12.18 7.27 -16.49
N LEU A 117 -11.35 6.37 -17.01
CA LEU A 117 -10.00 6.15 -16.52
C LEU A 117 -9.05 7.20 -17.10
N THR A 118 -8.82 8.26 -16.34
CA THR A 118 -7.86 9.30 -16.72
C THR A 118 -6.43 8.83 -16.46
N PRO A 119 -5.42 9.42 -17.13
CA PRO A 119 -4.02 9.10 -16.83
C PRO A 119 -3.68 9.27 -15.34
N GLU A 120 -4.20 10.30 -14.71
CA GLU A 120 -3.97 10.56 -13.27
C GLU A 120 -4.57 9.46 -12.39
N ALA A 121 -5.76 8.99 -12.72
CA ALA A 121 -6.41 7.91 -11.96
C ALA A 121 -5.60 6.61 -12.09
N VAL A 122 -5.15 6.28 -13.30
CA VAL A 122 -4.33 5.09 -13.54
C VAL A 122 -3.02 5.19 -12.76
N GLU A 123 -2.35 6.34 -12.82
CA GLU A 123 -1.09 6.57 -12.12
C GLU A 123 -1.23 6.39 -10.61
N TRP A 124 -2.23 7.02 -9.99
CA TRP A 124 -2.46 6.89 -8.56
C TRP A 124 -2.71 5.44 -8.15
N PHE A 125 -3.54 4.75 -8.92
CA PHE A 125 -3.86 3.35 -8.65
C PHE A 125 -2.64 2.45 -8.80
N GLU A 126 -1.90 2.56 -9.90
CA GLU A 126 -0.74 1.72 -10.14
C GLU A 126 0.38 1.97 -9.14
N GLU A 127 0.69 3.22 -8.85
CA GLU A 127 1.78 3.57 -7.93
C GLU A 127 1.49 3.25 -6.47
N SER A 128 0.22 3.27 -6.07
CA SER A 128 -0.17 2.91 -4.71
C SER A 128 -0.56 1.44 -4.59
N GLY A 129 -0.86 0.78 -5.70
CA GLY A 129 -1.25 -0.61 -5.79
C GLY A 129 -0.16 -1.50 -6.39
N PRO A 130 -0.37 -2.03 -7.61
CA PRO A 130 0.51 -3.08 -8.18
C PRO A 130 2.00 -2.76 -8.15
N LEU A 131 2.39 -1.54 -8.50
CA LEU A 131 3.81 -1.16 -8.51
C LEU A 131 4.38 -1.05 -7.10
N HIS A 132 3.58 -0.59 -6.15
CA HIS A 132 3.97 -0.49 -4.75
C HIS A 132 4.12 -1.87 -4.12
N TYR A 133 3.18 -2.78 -4.41
CA TYR A 133 3.25 -4.16 -3.92
C TYR A 133 4.53 -4.84 -4.42
N ALA A 134 4.86 -4.68 -5.70
CA ALA A 134 6.04 -5.32 -6.30
C ALA A 134 7.32 -4.95 -5.55
N LYS A 135 7.46 -3.69 -5.17
CA LYS A 135 8.61 -3.21 -4.40
C LYS A 135 8.71 -3.89 -3.03
N HIS A 136 7.60 -3.94 -2.30
CA HIS A 136 7.60 -4.51 -0.96
C HIS A 136 7.58 -6.03 -0.95
N ILE A 137 7.06 -6.66 -1.99
CA ILE A 137 7.17 -8.11 -2.20
C ILE A 137 8.64 -8.51 -2.27
N GLU A 138 9.45 -7.75 -3.01
CA GLU A 138 10.88 -8.00 -3.10
C GLU A 138 11.57 -7.89 -1.74
N ASP A 139 11.25 -6.84 -0.96
CA ASP A 139 11.77 -6.64 0.38
C ASP A 139 11.42 -7.83 1.30
N LEU A 140 10.16 -8.22 1.31
CA LEU A 140 9.68 -9.32 2.17
C LEU A 140 10.28 -10.67 1.77
N ARG A 141 10.40 -10.94 0.48
CA ARG A 141 11.02 -12.19 0.01
C ARG A 141 12.47 -12.30 0.44
N GLY A 142 13.23 -11.20 0.29
CA GLY A 142 14.62 -11.16 0.73
C GLY A 142 14.74 -11.40 2.23
N TRP A 143 13.91 -10.74 3.02
CA TRP A 143 13.91 -10.89 4.46
C TRP A 143 13.51 -12.29 4.92
N LEU A 144 12.45 -12.86 4.35
CA LEU A 144 12.01 -14.23 4.66
C LEU A 144 13.05 -15.28 4.24
N GLY A 145 13.69 -15.08 3.10
CA GLY A 145 14.76 -15.95 2.62
C GLY A 145 15.96 -15.93 3.56
N ASP A 146 16.39 -14.76 4.01
CA ASP A 146 17.49 -14.59 4.95
C ASP A 146 17.16 -15.23 6.30
N ALA A 147 15.90 -15.11 6.75
CA ALA A 147 15.46 -15.71 7.99
C ALA A 147 15.41 -17.24 7.92
N ALA A 148 15.15 -17.80 6.74
CA ALA A 148 15.10 -19.25 6.54
C ALA A 148 16.51 -19.89 6.41
N SER A 149 17.51 -19.07 6.16
CA SER A 149 18.90 -19.54 6.08
C SER A 149 19.63 -19.40 7.42
#